data_e97c91cd8063ae8ba4965e259fe481ad
#
_entry.id   e97c91cd8063ae8ba4965e259fe481ad
#
_cell.length_a   1.000
_cell.length_b   1.000
_cell.length_c   1.000
_cell.angle_alpha   90.00
_cell.angle_beta   90.00
_cell.angle_gamma   90.00
#
_symmetry.space_group_name_H-M   'P 1'
#
loop_
_entity.id
_entity.type
_entity.pdbx_description
1 polymer ?
#
loop_
_entity_poly.entity_id
_entity_poly.type
_entity_poly.pdbx_seq_one_letter_code
_entity_poly.pdbx_strand_id
1 'polypeptide(L)'
;MQDKTTIAEIQHNTRVKTYPDGSQVVTVSDRPIFREPGWEIADKWEKEHRTLSQNPDRNGEDEDRERARRRARAAVADLGRSNDFRLFVTLTLDASKIDRRDEAITGRELRRWLSHQVQRRGLVYVLVPERHKDGALHFHGLVNDVLPRVDSGTIKRAGGGKPQRPRSARERARWLAEGGQVVYNLPGWKYGFTTALELQGDYRKAVAYVCKYIGKDSEKIGGRWYFSGGSLRRPEAAYSDTDFEAMRAECAGHEYRIDRLGARCINIDMEE
;
A
#
# COMPACT_ATOMS: atom_id res chain seq x y z
N MET A 1 -20.41 45.35 -0.79
CA MET A 1 -19.43 44.86 0.19
C MET A 1 -19.96 43.51 0.67
N GLN A 2 -19.52 42.43 0.05
CA GLN A 2 -19.90 41.06 0.47
C GLN A 2 -18.94 40.64 1.58
N ASP A 3 -19.55 40.29 2.69
CA ASP A 3 -18.90 39.83 3.93
C ASP A 3 -18.10 38.56 3.62
N LYS A 4 -16.78 38.65 3.66
CA LYS A 4 -15.90 37.49 3.56
C LYS A 4 -15.96 36.77 4.91
N THR A 5 -16.95 35.90 5.07
CA THR A 5 -16.96 34.96 6.17
C THR A 5 -15.75 34.05 6.00
N THR A 6 -14.69 34.35 6.74
CA THR A 6 -13.53 33.50 6.88
C THR A 6 -14.04 32.23 7.59
N ILE A 7 -14.26 31.16 6.82
CA ILE A 7 -14.52 29.84 7.41
C ILE A 7 -13.23 29.47 8.13
N ALA A 8 -13.24 29.54 9.45
CA ALA A 8 -12.12 29.14 10.29
C ALA A 8 -11.82 27.67 9.96
N GLU A 9 -10.56 27.40 9.63
CA GLU A 9 -10.09 26.03 9.39
C GLU A 9 -10.26 25.23 10.68
N ILE A 10 -11.23 24.32 10.72
CA ILE A 10 -11.34 23.39 11.84
C ILE A 10 -10.26 22.34 11.64
N GLN A 11 -9.16 22.50 12.35
CA GLN A 11 -8.07 21.53 12.42
C GLN A 11 -8.17 20.81 13.75
N HIS A 12 -7.99 19.50 13.69
CA HIS A 12 -8.00 18.62 14.87
C HIS A 12 -6.59 18.09 15.16
N ASN A 13 -6.34 17.74 16.40
CA ASN A 13 -5.10 17.08 16.77
C ASN A 13 -5.22 15.55 16.78
N THR A 14 -6.42 15.00 16.66
CA THR A 14 -6.67 13.56 16.69
C THR A 14 -7.39 13.12 15.44
N ARG A 15 -6.96 11.96 14.90
CA ARG A 15 -7.63 11.24 13.82
C ARG A 15 -7.77 9.78 14.19
N VAL A 16 -8.99 9.27 14.14
CA VAL A 16 -9.32 7.85 14.32
C VAL A 16 -9.65 7.27 12.95
N LYS A 17 -8.98 6.20 12.57
CA LYS A 17 -9.32 5.38 11.40
C LYS A 17 -9.94 4.08 11.88
N THR A 18 -11.17 3.81 11.45
CA THR A 18 -11.89 2.57 11.74
C THR A 18 -11.88 1.68 10.49
N TYR A 19 -11.42 0.45 10.64
CA TYR A 19 -11.36 -0.54 9.58
C TYR A 19 -12.60 -1.44 9.58
N PRO A 20 -12.90 -2.17 8.48
CA PRO A 20 -14.09 -3.02 8.39
C PRO A 20 -14.13 -4.17 9.39
N ASP A 21 -13.01 -4.56 9.98
CA ASP A 21 -12.90 -5.57 11.04
C ASP A 21 -13.13 -5.01 12.45
N GLY A 22 -13.53 -3.74 12.57
CA GLY A 22 -13.72 -3.05 13.84
C GLY A 22 -12.45 -2.46 14.44
N SER A 23 -11.28 -2.92 14.02
CA SER A 23 -10.01 -2.40 14.54
C SER A 23 -9.82 -0.93 14.21
N GLN A 24 -9.10 -0.21 15.08
CA GLN A 24 -8.89 1.22 14.93
C GLN A 24 -7.41 1.59 14.99
N VAL A 25 -7.06 2.66 14.27
CA VAL A 25 -5.78 3.35 14.43
C VAL A 25 -6.06 4.78 14.86
N VAL A 26 -5.67 5.09 16.08
CA VAL A 26 -5.76 6.44 16.63
C VAL A 26 -4.41 7.13 16.44
N THR A 27 -4.43 8.31 15.81
CA THR A 27 -3.25 9.18 15.69
C THR A 27 -3.52 10.47 16.43
N VAL A 28 -2.75 10.74 17.47
CA VAL A 28 -2.82 11.98 18.26
C VAL A 28 -1.57 12.81 18.00
N SER A 29 -1.73 14.11 17.81
CA SER A 29 -0.63 15.07 17.64
C SER A 29 -0.61 16.08 18.79
N ASP A 30 0.56 16.60 19.13
CA ASP A 30 0.71 17.68 20.13
C ASP A 30 0.16 19.04 19.65
N ARG A 31 -0.32 19.10 18.41
CA ARG A 31 -0.95 20.29 17.81
C ARG A 31 -1.95 19.89 16.73
N PRO A 32 -2.93 20.76 16.40
CA PRO A 32 -3.87 20.52 15.31
C PRO A 32 -3.17 20.40 13.95
N ILE A 33 -3.28 19.23 13.30
CA ILE A 33 -2.68 18.95 11.98
C ILE A 33 -3.63 18.20 11.05
N PHE A 34 -4.74 17.69 11.56
CA PHE A 34 -5.72 16.93 10.79
C PHE A 34 -6.87 17.81 10.36
N ARG A 35 -7.29 17.68 9.10
CA ARG A 35 -8.41 18.43 8.52
C ARG A 35 -9.51 17.47 8.13
N GLU A 36 -10.76 17.86 8.36
CA GLU A 36 -11.91 17.08 7.92
C GLU A 36 -11.98 16.98 6.38
N PRO A 37 -12.54 15.88 5.84
CA PRO A 37 -12.81 15.76 4.41
C PRO A 37 -13.81 16.84 3.94
N GLY A 38 -13.57 17.44 2.78
CA GLY A 38 -14.38 18.54 2.24
C GLY A 38 -13.59 19.85 2.08
N TRP A 39 -12.46 19.93 2.71
CA TRP A 39 -11.54 21.08 2.64
C TRP A 39 -10.73 21.18 1.35
N GLU A 40 -10.69 20.12 0.52
CA GLU A 40 -9.88 20.07 -0.71
C GLU A 40 -10.22 21.17 -1.73
N ILE A 41 -11.43 21.71 -1.67
CA ILE A 41 -11.88 22.77 -2.61
C ILE A 41 -11.20 24.11 -2.30
N ALA A 42 -11.04 24.45 -1.03
CA ALA A 42 -10.34 25.67 -0.62
C ALA A 42 -8.80 25.57 -0.81
N ASP A 43 -8.21 24.39 -0.57
CA ASP A 43 -6.78 24.12 -0.77
C ASP A 43 -6.36 24.22 -2.25
N LYS A 44 -7.26 23.94 -3.20
CA LYS A 44 -6.99 24.09 -4.63
C LYS A 44 -6.82 25.55 -5.04
N TRP A 45 -7.66 26.42 -4.48
CA TRP A 45 -7.58 27.86 -4.73
C TRP A 45 -6.29 28.46 -4.10
N GLU A 46 -5.91 28.03 -2.90
CA GLU A 46 -4.69 28.45 -2.22
C GLU A 46 -3.41 27.93 -2.91
N LYS A 47 -3.43 26.73 -3.49
CA LYS A 47 -2.32 26.18 -4.28
C LYS A 47 -2.09 26.95 -5.57
N GLU A 48 -3.15 27.37 -6.25
CA GLU A 48 -3.06 28.19 -7.47
C GLU A 48 -2.48 29.58 -7.20
N HIS A 49 -2.63 30.10 -5.96
CA HIS A 49 -2.18 31.44 -5.57
C HIS A 49 -0.90 31.43 -4.70
N ARG A 50 -0.36 30.26 -4.33
CA ARG A 50 0.85 30.10 -3.49
C ARG A 50 2.16 30.13 -4.28
N THR A 51 2.21 30.66 -5.47
CA THR A 51 3.37 30.67 -6.35
C THR A 51 4.50 31.67 -5.95
N LEU A 52 4.54 32.21 -4.73
CA LEU A 52 5.51 33.25 -4.38
C LEU A 52 6.24 33.07 -3.04
N SER A 53 6.53 31.86 -2.62
CA SER A 53 7.54 31.66 -1.56
C SER A 53 8.42 30.46 -1.86
N GLN A 54 9.21 30.58 -2.90
CA GLN A 54 10.33 29.67 -3.16
C GLN A 54 11.51 30.14 -2.31
N ASN A 55 11.83 29.41 -1.26
CA ASN A 55 13.10 29.52 -0.57
C ASN A 55 14.12 28.68 -1.37
N PRO A 56 15.16 29.28 -2.01
CA PRO A 56 16.07 28.58 -2.92
C PRO A 56 17.02 27.58 -2.24
N ASP A 57 17.12 27.58 -0.91
CA ASP A 57 18.07 26.75 -0.15
C ASP A 57 17.45 25.44 0.40
N ARG A 58 16.39 24.93 -0.21
CA ARG A 58 15.76 23.70 0.24
C ARG A 58 16.29 22.47 -0.48
N ASN A 59 16.79 21.49 0.26
CA ASN A 59 16.87 20.06 -0.14
C ASN A 59 15.42 19.48 -0.33
N GLY A 60 14.53 20.23 -1.00
CA GLY A 60 13.10 20.04 -1.01
C GLY A 60 12.63 18.78 -1.74
N GLU A 61 13.39 18.37 -2.77
CA GLU A 61 12.97 17.24 -3.61
C GLU A 61 13.08 15.89 -2.89
N ASP A 62 14.13 15.67 -2.12
CA ASP A 62 14.31 14.44 -1.36
C ASP A 62 13.30 14.32 -0.20
N GLU A 63 13.05 15.43 0.51
CA GLU A 63 12.03 15.47 1.57
C GLU A 63 10.62 15.27 1.02
N ASP A 64 10.29 15.87 -0.12
CA ASP A 64 9.00 15.72 -0.78
C ASP A 64 8.81 14.29 -1.30
N ARG A 65 9.86 13.67 -1.83
CA ARG A 65 9.87 12.27 -2.25
C ARG A 65 9.65 11.34 -1.05
N GLU A 66 10.37 11.55 0.05
CA GLU A 66 10.22 10.77 1.27
C GLU A 66 8.80 10.87 1.85
N ARG A 67 8.24 12.07 1.87
CA ARG A 67 6.85 12.32 2.31
C ARG A 67 5.84 11.62 1.42
N ALA A 68 6.02 11.71 0.09
CA ALA A 68 5.16 11.02 -0.88
C ALA A 68 5.24 9.50 -0.69
N ARG A 69 6.43 8.96 -0.41
CA ARG A 69 6.65 7.55 -0.13
C ARG A 69 5.96 7.09 1.15
N ARG A 70 6.11 7.86 2.26
CA ARG A 70 5.41 7.55 3.52
C ARG A 70 3.89 7.56 3.35
N ARG A 71 3.34 8.54 2.62
CA ARG A 71 1.91 8.57 2.28
C ARG A 71 1.48 7.36 1.46
N ALA A 72 2.28 6.95 0.48
CA ALA A 72 2.00 5.77 -0.32
C ALA A 72 2.01 4.48 0.51
N ARG A 73 2.98 4.32 1.42
CA ARG A 73 3.00 3.17 2.35
C ARG A 73 1.77 3.13 3.25
N ALA A 74 1.41 4.27 3.83
CA ALA A 74 0.20 4.38 4.66
C ALA A 74 -1.07 4.04 3.86
N ALA A 75 -1.18 4.55 2.62
CA ALA A 75 -2.32 4.25 1.75
C ALA A 75 -2.39 2.75 1.38
N VAL A 76 -1.26 2.11 1.10
CA VAL A 76 -1.22 0.65 0.84
C VAL A 76 -1.58 -0.14 2.09
N ALA A 77 -1.12 0.27 3.27
CA ALA A 77 -1.51 -0.35 4.54
C ALA A 77 -3.01 -0.21 4.80
N ASP A 78 -3.57 0.99 4.60
CA ASP A 78 -5.01 1.24 4.74
C ASP A 78 -5.82 0.36 3.78
N LEU A 79 -5.44 0.30 2.50
CA LEU A 79 -6.08 -0.56 1.51
C LEU A 79 -5.96 -2.04 1.88
N GLY A 80 -4.79 -2.46 2.36
CA GLY A 80 -4.57 -3.81 2.83
C GLY A 80 -5.53 -4.19 3.95
N ARG A 81 -5.66 -3.36 4.97
CA ARG A 81 -6.54 -3.60 6.14
C ARG A 81 -8.04 -3.46 5.83
N SER A 82 -8.40 -2.68 4.82
CA SER A 82 -9.81 -2.40 4.50
C SER A 82 -10.44 -3.38 3.53
N ASN A 83 -9.67 -4.29 2.91
CA ASN A 83 -10.16 -5.17 1.86
C ASN A 83 -9.80 -6.63 2.13
N ASP A 84 -10.71 -7.52 1.71
CA ASP A 84 -10.53 -8.97 1.88
C ASP A 84 -9.69 -9.54 0.72
N PHE A 85 -8.38 -9.32 0.78
CA PHE A 85 -7.46 -9.95 -0.14
C PHE A 85 -7.17 -11.39 0.28
N ARG A 86 -7.02 -12.29 -0.70
CA ARG A 86 -6.83 -13.72 -0.49
C ARG A 86 -5.51 -14.25 -1.03
N LEU A 87 -4.92 -13.53 -1.97
CA LEU A 87 -3.68 -13.96 -2.62
C LEU A 87 -2.61 -12.87 -2.53
N PHE A 88 -1.39 -13.29 -2.20
CA PHE A 88 -0.18 -12.53 -2.51
C PHE A 88 0.30 -12.96 -3.89
N VAL A 89 0.48 -12.02 -4.80
CA VAL A 89 0.90 -12.27 -6.16
C VAL A 89 2.21 -11.60 -6.51
N THR A 90 2.99 -12.26 -7.38
CA THR A 90 4.13 -11.66 -8.06
C THR A 90 3.92 -11.82 -9.56
N LEU A 91 3.97 -10.71 -10.29
CA LEU A 91 3.92 -10.67 -11.74
C LEU A 91 5.33 -10.34 -12.26
N THR A 92 5.93 -11.29 -12.93
CA THR A 92 7.28 -11.18 -13.51
C THR A 92 7.17 -11.02 -15.02
N LEU A 93 8.02 -10.18 -15.58
CA LEU A 93 8.07 -9.91 -17.01
C LEU A 93 9.16 -10.74 -17.68
N ASP A 94 8.85 -11.30 -18.85
CA ASP A 94 9.74 -12.08 -19.68
C ASP A 94 10.27 -11.21 -20.83
N ALA A 95 11.59 -11.09 -20.94
CA ALA A 95 12.25 -10.30 -21.98
C ALA A 95 11.93 -10.74 -23.41
N SER A 96 11.53 -12.01 -23.60
CA SER A 96 11.10 -12.51 -24.91
C SER A 96 9.70 -12.05 -25.32
N LYS A 97 8.92 -11.51 -24.39
CA LYS A 97 7.51 -11.12 -24.61
C LYS A 97 7.26 -9.62 -24.54
N ILE A 98 8.08 -8.91 -23.78
CA ILE A 98 7.91 -7.47 -23.54
C ILE A 98 9.25 -6.86 -23.15
N ASP A 99 9.49 -5.60 -23.53
CA ASP A 99 10.60 -4.86 -22.93
C ASP A 99 10.32 -4.59 -21.47
N ARG A 100 10.90 -5.42 -20.60
CA ARG A 100 10.68 -5.42 -19.15
C ARG A 100 11.36 -4.27 -18.42
N ARG A 101 12.14 -3.43 -19.13
CA ARG A 101 12.82 -2.24 -18.58
C ARG A 101 12.12 -0.95 -18.96
N ASP A 102 11.34 -0.96 -20.04
CA ASP A 102 10.54 0.19 -20.48
C ASP A 102 9.30 0.35 -19.58
N GLU A 103 9.29 1.42 -18.79
CA GLU A 103 8.20 1.73 -17.87
C GLU A 103 6.89 2.08 -18.58
N ALA A 104 6.98 2.76 -19.74
CA ALA A 104 5.80 3.21 -20.47
C ALA A 104 5.08 2.00 -21.08
N ILE A 105 5.82 1.11 -21.73
CA ILE A 105 5.28 -0.13 -22.31
C ILE A 105 4.73 -1.03 -21.20
N THR A 106 5.56 -1.32 -20.20
CA THR A 106 5.20 -2.21 -19.09
C THR A 106 4.00 -1.68 -18.31
N GLY A 107 4.00 -0.37 -17.98
CA GLY A 107 2.90 0.25 -17.24
C GLY A 107 1.60 0.29 -18.04
N ARG A 108 1.66 0.46 -19.36
CA ARG A 108 0.49 0.41 -20.25
C ARG A 108 -0.12 -0.99 -20.27
N GLU A 109 0.69 -2.01 -20.49
CA GLU A 109 0.23 -3.40 -20.58
C GLU A 109 -0.27 -3.94 -19.23
N LEU A 110 0.39 -3.57 -18.13
CA LEU A 110 -0.11 -3.86 -16.79
C LEU A 110 -1.50 -3.25 -16.57
N ARG A 111 -1.67 -1.95 -16.82
CA ARG A 111 -2.97 -1.27 -16.63
C ARG A 111 -4.05 -1.89 -17.51
N ARG A 112 -3.73 -2.23 -18.75
CA ARG A 112 -4.65 -2.89 -19.68
C ARG A 112 -5.11 -4.25 -19.15
N TRP A 113 -4.17 -5.07 -18.68
CA TRP A 113 -4.49 -6.36 -18.11
C TRP A 113 -5.32 -6.22 -16.83
N LEU A 114 -4.94 -5.34 -15.92
CA LEU A 114 -5.66 -5.08 -14.67
C LEU A 114 -7.09 -4.59 -14.93
N SER A 115 -7.26 -3.61 -15.81
CA SER A 115 -8.60 -3.11 -16.19
C SER A 115 -9.50 -4.22 -16.71
N HIS A 116 -8.94 -5.11 -17.53
CA HIS A 116 -9.65 -6.26 -18.06
C HIS A 116 -10.07 -7.25 -16.98
N GLN A 117 -9.18 -7.52 -15.98
CA GLN A 117 -9.54 -8.39 -14.86
C GLN A 117 -10.58 -7.73 -13.94
N VAL A 118 -10.50 -6.42 -13.70
CA VAL A 118 -11.52 -5.69 -12.95
C VAL A 118 -12.88 -5.80 -13.63
N GLN A 119 -12.96 -5.50 -14.91
CA GLN A 119 -14.23 -5.49 -15.65
C GLN A 119 -14.85 -6.88 -15.81
N ARG A 120 -14.04 -7.90 -16.05
CA ARG A 120 -14.55 -9.23 -16.35
C ARG A 120 -14.72 -10.14 -15.14
N ARG A 121 -13.99 -9.87 -14.04
CA ARG A 121 -13.91 -10.77 -12.89
C ARG A 121 -14.15 -10.09 -11.55
N GLY A 122 -14.28 -8.76 -11.52
CA GLY A 122 -14.36 -8.05 -10.26
C GLY A 122 -13.04 -8.07 -9.47
N LEU A 123 -11.90 -8.04 -10.16
CA LEU A 123 -10.60 -7.99 -9.49
C LEU A 123 -10.50 -6.76 -8.60
N VAL A 124 -10.14 -6.99 -7.35
CA VAL A 124 -9.73 -5.95 -6.39
C VAL A 124 -8.25 -6.18 -6.10
N TYR A 125 -7.44 -5.13 -6.23
CA TYR A 125 -6.00 -5.29 -6.14
C TYR A 125 -5.28 -4.07 -5.57
N VAL A 126 -4.12 -4.34 -4.96
CA VAL A 126 -3.06 -3.37 -4.69
C VAL A 126 -1.73 -4.00 -5.06
N LEU A 127 -0.99 -3.39 -6.00
CA LEU A 127 0.30 -3.88 -6.50
C LEU A 127 1.36 -2.80 -6.33
N VAL A 128 2.53 -3.18 -5.87
CA VAL A 128 3.71 -2.33 -5.74
C VAL A 128 4.75 -2.77 -6.78
N PRO A 129 5.24 -1.86 -7.62
CA PRO A 129 6.32 -2.15 -8.55
C PRO A 129 7.65 -2.26 -7.81
N GLU A 130 8.49 -3.17 -8.27
CA GLU A 130 9.88 -3.33 -7.87
C GLU A 130 10.77 -3.35 -9.11
N ARG A 131 11.88 -2.62 -9.05
CA ARG A 131 12.93 -2.70 -10.07
C ARG A 131 14.06 -3.58 -9.55
N HIS A 132 14.33 -4.66 -10.25
CA HIS A 132 15.45 -5.53 -9.96
C HIS A 132 16.80 -4.88 -10.36
N LYS A 133 17.89 -5.43 -9.85
CA LYS A 133 19.24 -4.92 -10.13
C LYS A 133 19.61 -4.89 -11.62
N ASP A 134 19.01 -5.77 -12.43
CA ASP A 134 19.17 -5.80 -13.90
C ASP A 134 18.25 -4.81 -14.63
N GLY A 135 17.49 -4.00 -13.89
CA GLY A 135 16.55 -3.02 -14.40
C GLY A 135 15.16 -3.57 -14.75
N ALA A 136 14.94 -4.87 -14.65
CA ALA A 136 13.65 -5.49 -14.94
C ALA A 136 12.58 -5.10 -13.90
N LEU A 137 11.34 -4.87 -14.37
CA LEU A 137 10.22 -4.58 -13.51
C LEU A 137 9.51 -5.85 -13.07
N HIS A 138 9.14 -5.88 -11.80
CA HIS A 138 8.27 -6.84 -11.17
C HIS A 138 7.14 -6.12 -10.43
N PHE A 139 6.04 -6.81 -10.19
CA PHE A 139 4.93 -6.26 -9.41
C PHE A 139 4.55 -7.27 -8.32
N HIS A 140 4.53 -6.79 -7.09
CA HIS A 140 4.15 -7.57 -5.91
C HIS A 140 2.92 -6.97 -5.28
N GLY A 141 2.00 -7.80 -4.80
CA GLY A 141 0.85 -7.23 -4.12
C GLY A 141 -0.21 -8.23 -3.71
N LEU A 142 -1.34 -7.67 -3.35
CA LEU A 142 -2.49 -8.37 -2.81
C LEU A 142 -3.66 -8.30 -3.78
N VAL A 143 -4.35 -9.40 -3.95
CA VAL A 143 -5.57 -9.48 -4.77
C VAL A 143 -6.63 -10.33 -4.08
N ASN A 144 -7.91 -10.08 -4.42
CA ASN A 144 -9.01 -10.96 -4.03
C ASN A 144 -8.97 -12.29 -4.83
N ASP A 145 -9.81 -13.25 -4.44
CA ASP A 145 -9.82 -14.62 -5.00
C ASP A 145 -10.71 -14.76 -6.24
N VAL A 146 -10.42 -13.97 -7.29
CA VAL A 146 -11.19 -14.02 -8.55
C VAL A 146 -10.35 -14.42 -9.77
N LEU A 147 -9.03 -14.45 -9.62
CA LEU A 147 -8.14 -14.81 -10.73
C LEU A 147 -8.06 -16.32 -10.91
N PRO A 148 -8.28 -16.85 -12.12
CA PRO A 148 -8.00 -18.25 -12.41
C PRO A 148 -6.55 -18.58 -12.07
N ARG A 149 -6.35 -19.65 -11.35
CA ARG A 149 -5.04 -20.13 -10.95
C ARG A 149 -4.89 -21.63 -11.21
N VAL A 150 -3.68 -22.06 -11.48
CA VAL A 150 -3.29 -23.46 -11.63
C VAL A 150 -2.12 -23.77 -10.75
N ASP A 151 -2.09 -24.97 -10.17
CA ASP A 151 -0.96 -25.43 -9.38
C ASP A 151 0.31 -25.45 -10.23
N SER A 152 1.35 -24.75 -9.79
CA SER A 152 2.66 -24.70 -10.48
C SER A 152 3.46 -26.00 -10.34
N GLY A 153 3.02 -26.91 -9.47
CA GLY A 153 3.77 -28.08 -9.05
C GLY A 153 4.91 -27.77 -8.08
N THR A 154 4.97 -26.53 -7.55
CA THR A 154 6.00 -26.14 -6.57
C THR A 154 5.36 -25.79 -5.24
N ILE A 155 6.16 -25.92 -4.17
CA ILE A 155 5.78 -25.61 -2.79
C ILE A 155 6.72 -24.54 -2.23
N LYS A 156 6.17 -23.53 -1.61
CA LYS A 156 6.88 -22.58 -0.74
C LYS A 156 6.96 -23.19 0.65
N ARG A 157 8.14 -23.55 1.11
CA ARG A 157 8.33 -24.16 2.44
C ARG A 157 8.15 -23.13 3.56
N ALA A 158 7.72 -23.60 4.73
CA ALA A 158 7.48 -22.76 5.91
C ALA A 158 8.73 -21.99 6.36
N GLY A 159 9.92 -22.55 6.21
CA GLY A 159 11.20 -21.90 6.52
C GLY A 159 11.61 -20.80 5.54
N GLY A 160 10.77 -20.44 4.55
CA GLY A 160 11.08 -19.43 3.55
C GLY A 160 11.84 -19.95 2.34
N GLY A 161 12.57 -19.07 1.65
CA GLY A 161 13.34 -19.40 0.46
C GLY A 161 12.51 -19.40 -0.83
N LYS A 162 13.11 -19.83 -1.93
CA LYS A 162 12.44 -19.93 -3.24
C LYS A 162 11.50 -21.14 -3.26
N PRO A 163 10.37 -21.08 -4.01
CA PRO A 163 9.54 -22.26 -4.25
C PRO A 163 10.35 -23.41 -4.86
N GLN A 164 10.08 -24.62 -4.40
CA GLN A 164 10.78 -25.82 -4.83
C GLN A 164 9.80 -26.85 -5.35
N ARG A 165 10.23 -27.65 -6.33
CA ARG A 165 9.44 -28.77 -6.86
C ARG A 165 9.74 -30.03 -6.05
N PRO A 166 8.73 -30.64 -5.41
CA PRO A 166 8.91 -31.93 -4.73
C PRO A 166 9.21 -33.03 -5.75
N ARG A 167 10.06 -33.98 -5.36
CA ARG A 167 10.49 -35.10 -6.22
C ARG A 167 9.44 -36.22 -6.31
N SER A 168 8.50 -36.25 -5.36
CA SER A 168 7.46 -37.26 -5.28
C SER A 168 6.19 -36.74 -4.62
N ALA A 169 5.05 -37.43 -4.82
CA ALA A 169 3.80 -37.13 -4.11
C ALA A 169 3.96 -37.22 -2.57
N ARG A 170 4.76 -38.19 -2.10
CA ARG A 170 5.05 -38.35 -0.65
C ARG A 170 5.82 -37.13 -0.12
N GLU A 171 6.82 -36.65 -0.82
CA GLU A 171 7.57 -35.45 -0.45
C GLU A 171 6.68 -34.21 -0.46
N ARG A 172 5.82 -34.07 -1.46
CA ARG A 172 4.81 -32.99 -1.53
C ARG A 172 3.90 -33.00 -0.32
N ALA A 173 3.33 -34.15 0.02
CA ALA A 173 2.44 -34.32 1.17
C ALA A 173 3.15 -33.94 2.49
N ARG A 174 4.40 -34.39 2.64
CA ARG A 174 5.23 -34.04 3.81
C ARG A 174 5.44 -32.54 3.91
N TRP A 175 5.86 -31.84 2.84
CA TRP A 175 6.11 -30.40 2.87
C TRP A 175 4.84 -29.60 3.18
N LEU A 176 3.68 -30.03 2.67
CA LEU A 176 2.40 -29.42 3.01
C LEU A 176 2.04 -29.62 4.49
N ALA A 177 2.25 -30.83 5.03
CA ALA A 177 2.04 -31.11 6.45
C ALA A 177 2.98 -30.32 7.37
N GLU A 178 4.17 -29.98 6.89
CA GLU A 178 5.16 -29.12 7.56
C GLU A 178 4.82 -27.61 7.45
N GLY A 179 3.62 -27.25 6.96
CA GLY A 179 3.19 -25.86 6.80
C GLY A 179 3.66 -25.21 5.49
N GLY A 180 4.10 -25.99 4.52
CA GLY A 180 4.40 -25.49 3.17
C GLY A 180 3.13 -25.07 2.43
N GLN A 181 3.26 -24.13 1.50
CA GLN A 181 2.14 -23.59 0.72
C GLN A 181 2.28 -23.96 -0.76
N VAL A 182 1.17 -24.33 -1.40
CA VAL A 182 1.10 -24.50 -2.85
C VAL A 182 1.34 -23.16 -3.52
N VAL A 183 2.22 -23.14 -4.51
CA VAL A 183 2.41 -21.98 -5.37
C VAL A 183 1.57 -22.16 -6.62
N TYR A 184 0.78 -21.16 -6.94
CA TYR A 184 -0.05 -21.16 -8.13
C TYR A 184 0.54 -20.24 -9.21
N ASN A 185 0.27 -20.59 -10.47
CA ASN A 185 0.45 -19.71 -11.62
C ASN A 185 -0.89 -19.06 -11.99
N LEU A 186 -0.83 -17.86 -12.57
CA LEU A 186 -1.97 -17.11 -13.10
C LEU A 186 -1.94 -17.15 -14.63
N PRO A 187 -2.65 -18.09 -15.30
CA PRO A 187 -2.55 -18.30 -16.75
C PRO A 187 -2.97 -17.10 -17.58
N GLY A 188 -3.77 -16.20 -17.00
CA GLY A 188 -4.21 -14.97 -17.66
C GLY A 188 -3.11 -13.91 -17.84
N TRP A 189 -1.95 -14.06 -17.17
CA TRP A 189 -0.81 -13.16 -17.35
C TRP A 189 0.03 -13.57 -18.55
N LYS A 190 -0.01 -12.78 -19.62
CA LYS A 190 0.63 -13.14 -20.90
C LYS A 190 2.10 -12.69 -21.02
N TYR A 191 2.55 -11.79 -20.15
CA TYR A 191 3.81 -11.06 -20.31
C TYR A 191 5.00 -11.69 -19.59
N GLY A 192 4.79 -12.85 -18.94
CA GLY A 192 5.89 -13.55 -18.29
C GLY A 192 5.41 -14.62 -17.31
N PHE A 193 6.05 -14.68 -16.15
CA PHE A 193 5.81 -15.67 -15.12
C PHE A 193 5.01 -15.07 -13.97
N THR A 194 4.33 -15.94 -13.23
CA THR A 194 3.58 -15.51 -12.04
C THR A 194 3.80 -16.47 -10.89
N THR A 195 3.70 -15.96 -9.69
CA THR A 195 3.45 -16.76 -8.50
C THR A 195 2.27 -16.16 -7.74
N ALA A 196 1.39 -17.03 -7.25
CA ALA A 196 0.33 -16.65 -6.33
C ALA A 196 0.38 -17.59 -5.12
N LEU A 197 0.29 -17.01 -3.94
CA LEU A 197 0.26 -17.71 -2.65
C LEU A 197 -1.02 -17.32 -1.92
N GLU A 198 -1.70 -18.28 -1.34
CA GLU A 198 -2.84 -17.98 -0.46
C GLU A 198 -2.35 -17.28 0.80
N LEU A 199 -3.07 -16.24 1.21
CA LEU A 199 -2.79 -15.55 2.45
C LEU A 199 -3.26 -16.43 3.62
N GLN A 200 -2.33 -16.89 4.42
CA GLN A 200 -2.57 -17.74 5.58
C GLN A 200 -2.01 -17.09 6.84
N GLY A 201 -2.67 -17.35 7.97
CA GLY A 201 -2.22 -16.84 9.27
C GLY A 201 -2.41 -15.33 9.42
N ASP A 202 -1.38 -14.66 9.91
CA ASP A 202 -1.43 -13.23 10.21
C ASP A 202 -1.47 -12.38 8.92
N TYR A 203 -2.67 -11.99 8.54
CA TYR A 203 -2.96 -11.15 7.39
C TYR A 203 -2.20 -9.80 7.44
N ARG A 204 -2.04 -9.22 8.63
CA ARG A 204 -1.32 -7.95 8.81
C ARG A 204 0.16 -8.05 8.41
N LYS A 205 0.78 -9.22 8.65
CA LYS A 205 2.14 -9.48 8.17
C LYS A 205 2.24 -9.47 6.66
N ALA A 206 1.23 -9.99 5.95
CA ALA A 206 1.20 -9.96 4.49
C ALA A 206 1.09 -8.52 3.97
N VAL A 207 0.22 -7.70 4.57
CA VAL A 207 0.11 -6.26 4.25
C VAL A 207 1.43 -5.53 4.51
N ALA A 208 2.04 -5.74 5.69
CA ALA A 208 3.33 -5.14 6.04
C ALA A 208 4.44 -5.56 5.07
N TYR A 209 4.39 -6.82 4.59
CA TYR A 209 5.35 -7.33 3.61
C TYR A 209 5.22 -6.60 2.27
N VAL A 210 4.01 -6.35 1.78
CA VAL A 210 3.80 -5.56 0.55
C VAL A 210 4.32 -4.13 0.73
N CYS A 211 4.08 -3.51 1.89
CA CYS A 211 4.56 -2.16 2.19
C CYS A 211 6.09 -2.03 2.16
N LYS A 212 6.86 -3.12 2.37
CA LYS A 212 8.34 -3.10 2.27
C LYS A 212 8.84 -2.76 0.87
N TYR A 213 8.09 -3.12 -0.18
CA TYR A 213 8.43 -2.78 -1.56
C TYR A 213 8.35 -1.26 -1.85
N ILE A 214 7.68 -0.49 -0.99
CA ILE A 214 7.76 0.98 -0.98
C ILE A 214 8.86 1.39 0.01
N GLY A 215 10.07 0.88 -0.20
CA GLY A 215 11.22 1.11 0.66
C GLY A 215 12.02 2.36 0.30
N LYS A 216 13.16 2.58 1.00
CA LYS A 216 14.03 3.75 0.80
C LYS A 216 14.58 3.82 -0.62
N ASP A 217 14.94 2.68 -1.20
CA ASP A 217 15.53 2.58 -2.53
C ASP A 217 14.50 2.36 -3.65
N SER A 218 13.18 2.39 -3.30
CA SER A 218 12.15 2.25 -4.31
C SER A 218 11.98 3.54 -5.13
N GLU A 219 11.58 3.36 -6.38
CA GLU A 219 11.30 4.44 -7.32
C GLU A 219 9.85 4.42 -7.74
N LYS A 220 9.35 5.57 -8.19
CA LYS A 220 8.07 5.61 -8.88
C LYS A 220 8.22 4.95 -10.24
N ILE A 221 7.32 4.06 -10.58
CA ILE A 221 7.23 3.46 -11.90
C ILE A 221 6.02 4.03 -12.62
N GLY A 222 6.24 4.67 -13.77
CA GLY A 222 5.20 5.41 -14.47
C GLY A 222 4.55 6.49 -13.60
N GLY A 223 5.33 7.18 -12.76
CA GLY A 223 4.89 8.22 -11.83
C GLY A 223 4.18 7.72 -10.58
N ARG A 224 4.10 6.41 -10.33
CA ARG A 224 3.32 5.79 -9.24
C ARG A 224 4.18 4.96 -8.29
N TRP A 225 3.88 5.05 -6.99
CA TRP A 225 4.45 4.17 -5.96
C TRP A 225 3.73 2.82 -5.91
N TYR A 226 2.46 2.77 -6.28
CA TYR A 226 1.63 1.57 -6.31
C TYR A 226 0.49 1.72 -7.32
N PHE A 227 -0.07 0.59 -7.71
CA PHE A 227 -1.26 0.49 -8.54
C PHE A 227 -2.37 -0.14 -7.72
N SER A 228 -3.57 0.42 -7.77
CA SER A 228 -4.74 -0.12 -7.08
C SER A 228 -6.00 0.08 -7.90
N GLY A 229 -6.98 -0.81 -7.73
CA GLY A 229 -8.24 -0.71 -8.43
C GLY A 229 -9.23 -1.81 -8.05
N GLY A 230 -10.40 -1.73 -8.69
CA GLY A 230 -11.57 -2.51 -8.30
C GLY A 230 -12.42 -1.77 -7.26
N SER A 231 -13.38 -2.47 -6.64
CA SER A 231 -14.27 -1.92 -5.61
C SER A 231 -13.55 -1.87 -4.25
N LEU A 232 -12.53 -1.01 -4.16
CA LEU A 232 -11.72 -0.85 -2.95
C LEU A 232 -12.47 -0.09 -1.86
N ARG A 233 -12.47 -0.65 -0.66
CA ARG A 233 -12.87 0.02 0.58
C ARG A 233 -11.68 0.76 1.18
N ARG A 234 -11.97 1.80 1.94
CA ARG A 234 -11.00 2.57 2.73
C ARG A 234 -11.48 2.63 4.17
N PRO A 235 -10.60 2.86 5.16
CA PRO A 235 -11.05 3.07 6.52
C PRO A 235 -11.89 4.34 6.60
N GLU A 236 -12.86 4.33 7.48
CA GLU A 236 -13.57 5.55 7.89
C GLU A 236 -12.68 6.39 8.78
N ALA A 237 -12.71 7.71 8.60
CA ALA A 237 -11.90 8.62 9.39
C ALA A 237 -12.80 9.57 10.18
N ALA A 238 -12.58 9.64 11.48
CA ALA A 238 -13.16 10.63 12.39
C ALA A 238 -12.06 11.53 12.95
N TYR A 239 -12.43 12.75 13.30
CA TYR A 239 -11.52 13.76 13.78
C TYR A 239 -12.03 14.34 15.09
N SER A 240 -11.14 14.61 16.04
CA SER A 240 -11.45 15.15 17.35
C SER A 240 -10.22 15.82 17.96
N ASP A 241 -10.40 16.38 19.14
CA ASP A 241 -9.29 16.93 19.93
C ASP A 241 -9.13 16.12 21.22
N THR A 242 -7.88 15.75 21.50
CA THR A 242 -7.50 14.90 22.64
C THR A 242 -6.28 15.50 23.32
N ASP A 243 -6.20 15.39 24.64
CA ASP A 243 -5.00 15.76 25.39
C ASP A 243 -3.84 14.82 25.02
N PHE A 244 -2.83 15.37 24.34
CA PHE A 244 -1.69 14.60 23.86
C PHE A 244 -0.86 14.00 25.00
N GLU A 245 -0.60 14.76 26.08
CA GLU A 245 0.24 14.27 27.17
C GLU A 245 -0.50 13.23 28.04
N ALA A 246 -1.80 13.41 28.26
CA ALA A 246 -2.62 12.41 28.93
C ALA A 246 -2.64 11.10 28.13
N MET A 247 -2.90 11.17 26.81
CA MET A 247 -2.89 10.00 25.93
C MET A 247 -1.52 9.32 25.89
N ARG A 248 -0.44 10.11 25.87
CA ARG A 248 0.93 9.59 25.90
C ARG A 248 1.24 8.84 27.20
N ALA A 249 0.71 9.30 28.31
CA ALA A 249 0.90 8.67 29.62
C ALA A 249 0.11 7.36 29.78
N GLU A 250 -1.08 7.29 29.17
CA GLU A 250 -2.02 6.17 29.33
C GLU A 250 -1.82 5.04 28.31
N CYS A 251 -1.34 5.38 27.11
CA CYS A 251 -1.29 4.44 26.01
C CYS A 251 0.13 4.17 25.53
N ALA A 252 0.49 2.88 25.46
CA ALA A 252 1.71 2.45 24.76
C ALA A 252 1.48 2.57 23.24
N GLY A 253 1.93 3.70 22.67
CA GLY A 253 1.83 3.99 21.23
C GLY A 253 3.20 4.14 20.58
N HIS A 254 3.21 4.14 19.24
CA HIS A 254 4.42 4.46 18.48
C HIS A 254 4.56 5.98 18.32
N GLU A 255 5.56 6.56 18.99
CA GLU A 255 5.87 7.99 18.87
C GLU A 255 6.70 8.27 17.62
N TYR A 256 6.38 9.35 16.91
CA TYR A 256 7.17 9.88 15.80
C TYR A 256 7.02 11.40 15.68
N ARG A 257 7.95 12.01 14.95
CA ARG A 257 7.95 13.47 14.72
C ARG A 257 7.68 13.79 13.27
N ILE A 258 6.90 14.84 13.03
CA ILE A 258 6.72 15.43 11.70
C ILE A 258 7.48 16.78 11.70
N ASP A 259 8.77 16.73 11.34
CA ASP A 259 9.69 17.88 11.48
C ASP A 259 9.19 19.13 10.76
N ARG A 260 8.61 18.99 9.56
CA ARG A 260 8.06 20.13 8.81
C ARG A 260 6.97 20.87 9.56
N LEU A 261 6.13 20.17 10.30
CA LEU A 261 5.05 20.73 11.10
C LEU A 261 5.51 21.04 12.52
N GLY A 262 6.72 20.57 12.90
CA GLY A 262 7.21 20.62 14.26
C GLY A 262 6.31 19.85 15.23
N ALA A 263 5.53 18.89 14.74
CA ALA A 263 4.54 18.15 15.51
C ALA A 263 5.10 16.82 16.01
N ARG A 264 4.84 16.47 17.29
CA ARG A 264 5.00 15.13 17.83
C ARG A 264 3.68 14.39 17.65
N CYS A 265 3.74 13.13 17.26
CA CYS A 265 2.57 12.30 17.05
C CYS A 265 2.73 10.94 17.73
N ILE A 266 1.61 10.38 18.17
CA ILE A 266 1.51 9.03 18.70
C ILE A 266 0.52 8.26 17.83
N ASN A 267 0.90 7.07 17.34
CA ASN A 267 0.00 6.11 16.73
C ASN A 267 -0.29 5.00 17.73
N ILE A 268 -1.56 4.74 17.94
CA ILE A 268 -2.07 3.66 18.79
C ILE A 268 -2.88 2.74 17.90
N ASP A 269 -2.48 1.48 17.82
CA ASP A 269 -3.24 0.42 17.11
C ASP A 269 -4.12 -0.28 18.15
N MET A 270 -5.44 -0.08 18.04
CA MET A 270 -6.42 -0.67 18.96
C MET A 270 -7.03 -1.89 18.28
N GLU A 271 -6.72 -3.04 18.84
CA GLU A 271 -7.34 -4.31 18.46
C GLU A 271 -8.52 -4.57 19.40
N GLU A 272 -9.64 -5.02 18.85
CA GLU A 272 -10.72 -5.58 19.68
C GLU A 272 -10.31 -6.95 20.24
#